data_865a2b2d498b3fdc470690a4b4e3b095
#
_entry.id   865a2b2d498b3fdc470690a4b4e3b095
#
_cell.length_a   1.000
_cell.length_b   1.000
_cell.length_c   1.000
_cell.angle_alpha   90.00
_cell.angle_beta   90.00
_cell.angle_gamma   90.00
#
_symmetry.space_group_name_H-M   'P 1'
#
loop_
_entity.id
_entity.type
_entity.pdbx_description
1 polymer ?
#
loop_
_entity_poly.entity_id
_entity_poly.type
_entity_poly.pdbx_seq_one_letter_code
_entity_poly.pdbx_strand_id
1 'polypeptide(L)'
;MPVLPVVIAGAAALAILLIFLGLAGSSPVDPVQARLTQLGTMQAKNLEELELQQPFIERTLRPLAAAMSGRISRVASSSFQEKAEKRLALAGNPGNLRVADWLGVKAVGAVVGGLIFFLLFVIVGLMKLPIPLNFLMSGIGVAFGYTIPEFWLGGRVRKRQHAILLQIPDALDLLTISVRAGLGFDAALGKVVEKLHGPLTEEFRRALAEVRVGKARRDALRDIVARTEVPPLTNFIGAIIQAEQLGVSISKVLQVQSEQLRIERRQRAEEQAAKAPIKMLFPLVGCIFPSLFIVILGPAIILIIINLTPHTGG
;
A
#
# COMPACT_ATOMS: atom_id res chain seq x y z
N MET A 1 -36.40 26.23 -5.09
CA MET A 1 -35.66 25.33 -5.99
C MET A 1 -34.24 25.06 -5.44
N PRO A 2 -34.06 24.27 -4.37
CA PRO A 2 -32.75 24.02 -3.81
C PRO A 2 -32.06 22.73 -4.34
N VAL A 3 -32.68 22.05 -5.31
CA VAL A 3 -32.19 20.73 -5.79
C VAL A 3 -31.02 20.86 -6.77
N LEU A 4 -31.00 21.92 -7.59
CA LEU A 4 -29.98 22.14 -8.62
C LEU A 4 -28.56 22.26 -8.05
N PRO A 5 -28.26 23.07 -7.01
CA PRO A 5 -26.92 23.16 -6.43
C PRO A 5 -26.50 21.86 -5.73
N VAL A 6 -27.42 21.08 -5.17
CA VAL A 6 -27.13 19.77 -4.56
C VAL A 6 -26.68 18.77 -5.61
N VAL A 7 -27.36 18.74 -6.77
CA VAL A 7 -27.00 17.87 -7.89
C VAL A 7 -25.65 18.25 -8.48
N ILE A 8 -25.35 19.54 -8.63
CA ILE A 8 -24.07 20.02 -9.17
C ILE A 8 -22.94 19.70 -8.19
N ALA A 9 -23.12 19.92 -6.88
CA ALA A 9 -22.13 19.60 -5.86
C ALA A 9 -21.90 18.08 -5.74
N GLY A 10 -22.97 17.28 -5.83
CA GLY A 10 -22.90 15.83 -5.87
C GLY A 10 -22.17 15.31 -7.11
N ALA A 11 -22.46 15.88 -8.29
CA ALA A 11 -21.79 15.52 -9.53
C ALA A 11 -20.29 15.92 -9.51
N ALA A 12 -19.96 17.09 -8.96
CA ALA A 12 -18.57 17.51 -8.79
C ALA A 12 -17.80 16.63 -7.81
N ALA A 13 -18.41 16.28 -6.67
CA ALA A 13 -17.82 15.36 -5.70
C ALA A 13 -17.64 13.95 -6.30
N LEU A 14 -18.63 13.45 -7.04
CA LEU A 14 -18.55 12.18 -7.75
C LEU A 14 -17.48 12.20 -8.84
N ALA A 15 -17.38 13.27 -9.63
CA ALA A 15 -16.36 13.40 -10.66
C ALA A 15 -14.95 13.41 -10.06
N ILE A 16 -14.74 14.09 -8.94
CA ILE A 16 -13.45 14.12 -8.24
C ILE A 16 -13.15 12.76 -7.61
N LEU A 17 -14.15 12.07 -7.07
CA LEU A 17 -14.02 10.71 -6.52
C LEU A 17 -13.69 9.70 -7.62
N LEU A 18 -14.31 9.81 -8.80
CA LEU A 18 -14.00 8.99 -9.98
C LEU A 18 -12.60 9.27 -10.53
N ILE A 19 -12.15 10.53 -10.54
CA ILE A 19 -10.77 10.89 -10.90
C ILE A 19 -9.79 10.25 -9.91
N PHE A 20 -10.11 10.25 -8.62
CA PHE A 20 -9.26 9.66 -7.58
C PHE A 20 -9.22 8.12 -7.64
N LEU A 21 -10.36 7.49 -7.90
CA LEU A 21 -10.48 6.03 -8.15
C LEU A 21 -9.77 5.62 -9.44
N GLY A 22 -9.84 6.43 -10.49
CA GLY A 22 -9.10 6.23 -11.73
C GLY A 22 -7.59 6.29 -11.54
N LEU A 23 -7.11 7.18 -10.67
CA LEU A 23 -5.70 7.27 -10.24
C LEU A 23 -5.26 6.05 -9.42
N ALA A 24 -6.14 5.50 -8.59
CA ALA A 24 -5.86 4.31 -7.78
C ALA A 24 -5.85 3.02 -8.62
N GLY A 25 -6.53 3.01 -9.77
CA GLY A 25 -6.74 1.84 -10.64
C GLY A 25 -5.71 1.64 -11.74
N SER A 26 -4.69 2.49 -11.91
CA SER A 26 -3.64 2.29 -12.91
C SER A 26 -2.80 1.06 -12.55
N SER A 27 -3.19 -0.09 -13.12
CA SER A 27 -2.37 -1.30 -13.14
C SER A 27 -1.05 -0.98 -13.85
N PRO A 28 0.11 -1.49 -13.39
CA PRO A 28 1.36 -1.32 -14.10
C PRO A 28 1.19 -1.97 -15.48
N VAL A 29 1.32 -1.19 -16.51
CA VAL A 29 1.43 -1.68 -17.90
C VAL A 29 2.66 -2.56 -17.93
N ASP A 30 2.47 -3.81 -18.35
CA ASP A 30 3.53 -4.81 -18.46
C ASP A 30 4.65 -4.27 -19.36
N PRO A 31 5.90 -4.11 -18.87
CA PRO A 31 6.99 -3.48 -19.63
C PRO A 31 7.30 -4.23 -20.93
N VAL A 32 6.84 -5.48 -21.07
CA VAL A 32 6.95 -6.29 -22.28
C VAL A 32 5.97 -5.81 -23.35
N GLN A 33 4.73 -5.46 -23.00
CA GLN A 33 3.76 -4.90 -23.94
C GLN A 33 4.17 -3.49 -24.40
N ALA A 34 4.75 -2.67 -23.51
CA ALA A 34 5.27 -1.36 -23.90
C ALA A 34 6.45 -1.46 -24.89
N ARG A 35 7.30 -2.48 -24.81
CA ARG A 35 8.38 -2.72 -25.77
C ARG A 35 7.88 -3.29 -27.10
N LEU A 36 6.87 -4.16 -27.09
CA LEU A 36 6.28 -4.70 -28.32
C LEU A 36 5.53 -3.62 -29.11
N THR A 37 4.87 -2.68 -28.45
CA THR A 37 4.28 -1.52 -29.12
C THR A 37 5.34 -0.56 -29.65
N GLN A 38 6.47 -0.37 -28.98
CA GLN A 38 7.60 0.44 -29.50
C GLN A 38 8.26 -0.18 -30.73
N LEU A 39 8.37 -1.49 -30.84
CA LEU A 39 8.93 -2.15 -32.03
C LEU A 39 7.96 -2.21 -33.22
N GLY A 40 6.63 -2.17 -32.94
CA GLY A 40 5.61 -2.14 -34.00
C GLY A 40 5.36 -0.74 -34.59
N THR A 41 5.84 0.32 -33.99
CA THR A 41 5.59 1.72 -34.40
C THR A 41 6.85 2.47 -34.89
N MET A 42 7.85 1.79 -35.40
CA MET A 42 8.97 2.43 -36.10
C MET A 42 8.59 3.02 -37.47
N GLN A 43 7.30 3.24 -37.75
CA GLN A 43 6.85 4.12 -38.81
C GLN A 43 6.42 5.45 -38.21
N ALA A 44 7.11 6.50 -38.66
CA ALA A 44 6.91 7.88 -38.30
C ALA A 44 5.44 8.27 -38.12
N LYS A 45 4.98 8.45 -36.86
CA LYS A 45 3.74 9.14 -36.56
C LYS A 45 4.04 10.26 -35.60
N ASN A 46 3.50 11.42 -35.94
CA ASN A 46 3.69 12.74 -35.36
C ASN A 46 3.67 12.75 -33.83
N LEU A 47 4.53 13.56 -33.22
CA LEU A 47 4.63 13.81 -31.78
C LEU A 47 3.28 14.16 -31.12
N GLU A 48 2.34 14.74 -31.88
CA GLU A 48 0.97 15.05 -31.41
C GLU A 48 0.11 13.81 -31.13
N GLU A 49 0.26 12.71 -31.89
CA GLU A 49 -0.51 11.46 -31.64
C GLU A 49 0.02 10.69 -30.42
N LEU A 50 1.30 10.82 -30.10
CA LEU A 50 1.90 10.23 -28.89
C LEU A 50 1.45 10.97 -27.60
N GLU A 51 1.20 12.27 -27.68
CA GLU A 51 0.64 13.04 -26.56
C GLU A 51 -0.83 12.71 -26.27
N LEU A 52 -1.60 12.33 -27.30
CA LEU A 52 -3.01 11.97 -27.16
C LEU A 52 -3.23 10.56 -26.56
N GLN A 53 -2.23 9.67 -26.61
CA GLN A 53 -2.30 8.32 -26.02
C GLN A 53 -1.91 8.29 -24.52
N GLN A 54 -1.39 9.37 -23.98
CA GLN A 54 -1.14 9.45 -22.55
C GLN A 54 -2.46 9.62 -21.79
N PRO A 55 -2.69 8.85 -20.70
CA PRO A 55 -3.90 9.01 -19.89
C PRO A 55 -4.04 10.47 -19.45
N PHE A 56 -5.27 10.99 -19.55
CA PHE A 56 -5.64 12.40 -19.29
C PHE A 56 -5.05 12.95 -17.98
N ILE A 57 -4.80 12.08 -17.04
CA ILE A 57 -4.21 12.30 -15.72
C ILE A 57 -2.72 12.73 -15.81
N GLU A 58 -1.93 12.12 -16.69
CA GLU A 58 -0.52 12.51 -16.85
C GLU A 58 -0.39 13.87 -17.53
N ARG A 59 -1.32 14.20 -18.43
CA ARG A 59 -1.31 15.44 -19.18
C ARG A 59 -1.71 16.66 -18.34
N THR A 60 -2.67 16.53 -17.40
CA THR A 60 -3.22 17.67 -16.63
C THR A 60 -2.65 17.78 -15.23
N LEU A 61 -2.43 16.67 -14.52
CA LEU A 61 -1.96 16.71 -13.13
C LEU A 61 -0.44 16.84 -13.00
N ARG A 62 0.31 16.26 -13.95
CA ARG A 62 1.78 16.35 -13.93
C ARG A 62 2.30 17.79 -14.04
N PRO A 63 1.83 18.67 -14.97
CA PRO A 63 2.27 20.06 -15.02
C PRO A 63 1.80 20.87 -13.81
N LEU A 64 0.60 20.62 -13.28
CA LEU A 64 0.11 21.30 -12.06
C LEU A 64 0.91 20.86 -10.82
N ALA A 65 1.17 19.57 -10.68
CA ALA A 65 2.02 19.04 -9.62
C ALA A 65 3.46 19.56 -9.75
N ALA A 66 4.01 19.64 -10.96
CA ALA A 66 5.34 20.18 -11.23
C ALA A 66 5.43 21.69 -10.97
N ALA A 67 4.40 22.47 -11.30
CA ALA A 67 4.35 23.92 -11.02
C ALA A 67 4.29 24.20 -9.51
N MET A 68 3.61 23.38 -8.73
CA MET A 68 3.52 23.50 -7.27
C MET A 68 4.75 22.91 -6.56
N SER A 69 5.36 21.85 -7.08
CA SER A 69 6.50 21.16 -6.48
C SER A 69 7.72 22.07 -6.32
N GLY A 70 7.96 22.97 -7.28
CA GLY A 70 9.09 23.91 -7.24
C GLY A 70 9.01 24.96 -6.11
N ARG A 71 7.81 25.28 -5.63
CA ARG A 71 7.61 26.19 -4.48
C ARG A 71 7.58 25.42 -3.15
N ILE A 72 6.98 24.24 -3.14
CA ILE A 72 6.82 23.42 -1.93
C ILE A 72 8.13 22.75 -1.51
N SER A 73 8.99 22.36 -2.47
CA SER A 73 10.29 21.76 -2.16
C SER A 73 11.24 22.73 -1.43
N ARG A 74 11.05 24.04 -1.58
CA ARG A 74 11.84 25.07 -0.85
C ARG A 74 11.38 25.27 0.60
N VAL A 75 10.13 24.93 0.90
CA VAL A 75 9.52 25.12 2.23
C VAL A 75 9.51 23.81 3.03
N ALA A 76 9.56 22.66 2.36
CA ALA A 76 9.56 21.37 3.02
C ALA A 76 10.90 21.11 3.73
N SER A 77 10.85 20.86 5.03
CA SER A 77 12.01 20.48 5.85
C SER A 77 12.70 19.23 5.27
N SER A 78 14.03 19.18 5.35
CA SER A 78 14.85 18.06 4.87
C SER A 78 14.40 16.70 5.45
N SER A 79 13.99 16.69 6.71
CA SER A 79 13.47 15.48 7.37
C SER A 79 12.17 14.94 6.78
N PHE A 80 11.34 15.82 6.20
CA PHE A 80 10.09 15.43 5.55
C PHE A 80 10.35 14.86 4.14
N GLN A 81 11.31 15.42 3.43
CA GLN A 81 11.73 14.90 2.12
C GLN A 81 12.35 13.50 2.27
N GLU A 82 13.22 13.28 3.24
CA GLU A 82 13.84 12.00 3.53
C GLU A 82 12.81 10.91 3.87
N LYS A 83 11.80 11.23 4.70
CA LYS A 83 10.69 10.31 5.01
C LYS A 83 9.86 9.95 3.78
N ALA A 84 9.61 10.93 2.90
CA ALA A 84 8.87 10.70 1.67
C ALA A 84 9.66 9.84 0.69
N GLU A 85 10.96 10.08 0.54
CA GLU A 85 11.86 9.31 -0.29
C GLU A 85 11.93 7.84 0.19
N LYS A 86 12.12 7.64 1.49
CA LYS A 86 12.12 6.31 2.10
C LYS A 86 10.82 5.56 1.84
N ARG A 87 9.66 6.19 2.02
CA ARG A 87 8.36 5.57 1.75
C ARG A 87 8.14 5.25 0.28
N LEU A 88 8.57 6.11 -0.64
CA LEU A 88 8.53 5.85 -2.08
C LEU A 88 9.44 4.68 -2.46
N ALA A 89 10.64 4.61 -1.89
CA ALA A 89 11.56 3.48 -2.09
C ALA A 89 10.94 2.17 -1.59
N LEU A 90 10.33 2.16 -0.39
CA LEU A 90 9.62 1.00 0.16
C LEU A 90 8.43 0.56 -0.72
N ALA A 91 7.74 1.51 -1.36
CA ALA A 91 6.66 1.20 -2.31
C ALA A 91 7.16 0.69 -3.66
N GLY A 92 8.48 0.76 -3.93
CA GLY A 92 9.10 0.38 -5.20
C GLY A 92 9.02 1.44 -6.28
N ASN A 93 9.00 2.71 -5.89
CA ASN A 93 8.89 3.86 -6.80
C ASN A 93 7.74 3.73 -7.82
N PRO A 94 6.49 3.61 -7.38
CA PRO A 94 5.36 3.45 -8.29
C PRO A 94 5.30 4.62 -9.28
N GLY A 95 5.35 4.33 -10.59
CA GLY A 95 5.28 5.35 -11.63
C GLY A 95 6.52 6.24 -11.76
N ASN A 96 7.67 5.82 -11.21
CA ASN A 96 8.92 6.59 -11.22
C ASN A 96 8.78 8.01 -10.64
N LEU A 97 7.90 8.15 -9.62
CA LEU A 97 7.59 9.42 -8.97
C LEU A 97 8.81 9.93 -8.18
N ARG A 98 9.18 11.18 -8.43
CA ARG A 98 10.16 11.88 -7.60
C ARG A 98 9.50 12.36 -6.31
N VAL A 99 10.30 12.59 -5.28
CA VAL A 99 9.81 13.14 -4.00
C VAL A 99 9.04 14.45 -4.21
N ALA A 100 9.51 15.28 -5.13
CA ALA A 100 8.85 16.55 -5.48
C ALA A 100 7.44 16.32 -6.06
N ASP A 101 7.26 15.34 -6.94
CA ASP A 101 5.97 14.99 -7.54
C ASP A 101 5.01 14.45 -6.48
N TRP A 102 5.53 13.65 -5.54
CA TRP A 102 4.76 13.13 -4.41
C TRP A 102 4.26 14.22 -3.47
N LEU A 103 5.12 15.20 -3.17
CA LEU A 103 4.72 16.38 -2.39
C LEU A 103 3.67 17.21 -3.13
N GLY A 104 3.79 17.32 -4.45
CA GLY A 104 2.80 17.96 -5.31
C GLY A 104 1.44 17.24 -5.23
N VAL A 105 1.41 15.91 -5.31
CA VAL A 105 0.17 15.12 -5.17
C VAL A 105 -0.50 15.34 -3.82
N LYS A 106 0.28 15.37 -2.72
CA LYS A 106 -0.25 15.68 -1.39
C LYS A 106 -0.85 17.09 -1.29
N ALA A 107 -0.16 18.08 -1.86
CA ALA A 107 -0.64 19.46 -1.84
C ALA A 107 -1.92 19.62 -2.66
N VAL A 108 -1.98 19.03 -3.85
CA VAL A 108 -3.20 19.00 -4.68
C VAL A 108 -4.33 18.29 -3.94
N GLY A 109 -4.05 17.15 -3.33
CA GLY A 109 -5.03 16.43 -2.52
C GLY A 109 -5.60 17.27 -1.37
N ALA A 110 -4.74 18.01 -0.66
CA ALA A 110 -5.15 18.90 0.42
C ALA A 110 -6.03 20.05 -0.08
N VAL A 111 -5.66 20.70 -1.19
CA VAL A 111 -6.44 21.80 -1.78
C VAL A 111 -7.78 21.30 -2.30
N VAL A 112 -7.79 20.18 -3.01
CA VAL A 112 -9.02 19.57 -3.53
C VAL A 112 -9.92 19.12 -2.40
N GLY A 113 -9.40 18.46 -1.37
CA GLY A 113 -10.16 18.06 -0.18
C GLY A 113 -10.79 19.26 0.54
N GLY A 114 -10.01 20.32 0.77
CA GLY A 114 -10.50 21.56 1.37
C GLY A 114 -11.60 22.23 0.52
N LEU A 115 -11.43 22.28 -0.79
CA LEU A 115 -12.38 22.87 -1.72
C LEU A 115 -13.69 22.09 -1.80
N ILE A 116 -13.62 20.76 -1.81
CA ILE A 116 -14.82 19.90 -1.79
C ILE A 116 -15.62 20.12 -0.51
N PHE A 117 -14.96 20.08 0.64
CA PHE A 117 -15.64 20.31 1.92
C PHE A 117 -16.21 21.72 2.01
N PHE A 118 -15.47 22.75 1.55
CA PHE A 118 -15.96 24.13 1.49
C PHE A 118 -17.21 24.23 0.60
N LEU A 119 -17.18 23.68 -0.60
CA LEU A 119 -18.32 23.68 -1.52
C LEU A 119 -19.53 22.92 -0.96
N LEU A 120 -19.32 21.75 -0.36
CA LEU A 120 -20.38 20.97 0.26
C LEU A 120 -21.07 21.74 1.39
N PHE A 121 -20.31 22.40 2.27
CA PHE A 121 -20.90 23.06 3.42
C PHE A 121 -21.43 24.47 3.11
N VAL A 122 -20.81 25.23 2.21
CA VAL A 122 -21.23 26.60 1.87
C VAL A 122 -22.34 26.61 0.82
N ILE A 123 -22.25 25.79 -0.25
CA ILE A 123 -23.19 25.84 -1.37
C ILE A 123 -24.44 25.00 -1.09
N VAL A 124 -24.30 23.83 -0.46
CA VAL A 124 -25.44 22.94 -0.20
C VAL A 124 -26.33 23.46 0.93
N GLY A 125 -25.84 24.41 1.74
CA GLY A 125 -26.64 25.01 2.82
C GLY A 125 -27.20 23.96 3.80
N LEU A 126 -26.60 22.79 3.84
CA LEU A 126 -27.10 21.64 4.60
C LEU A 126 -27.16 21.90 6.10
N MET A 127 -26.41 22.90 6.57
CA MET A 127 -26.51 23.42 7.93
C MET A 127 -26.37 24.94 7.85
N LYS A 128 -27.34 25.66 8.45
CA LYS A 128 -27.23 27.08 8.76
C LYS A 128 -26.22 27.29 9.90
N LEU A 129 -24.99 26.80 9.66
CA LEU A 129 -23.91 26.88 10.65
C LEU A 129 -23.27 28.28 10.60
N PRO A 130 -22.88 28.84 11.73
CA PRO A 130 -22.16 30.11 11.76
C PRO A 130 -20.85 29.99 10.98
N ILE A 131 -20.47 31.10 10.33
CA ILE A 131 -19.26 31.22 9.46
C ILE A 131 -18.00 30.56 10.02
N PRO A 132 -17.66 30.69 11.34
CA PRO A 132 -16.44 30.06 11.88
C PRO A 132 -16.44 28.53 11.80
N LEU A 133 -17.62 27.90 11.87
CA LEU A 133 -17.72 26.44 11.80
C LEU A 133 -17.50 25.88 10.38
N ASN A 134 -17.83 26.68 9.34
CA ASN A 134 -17.55 26.33 7.96
C ASN A 134 -16.03 26.29 7.67
N PHE A 135 -15.27 27.23 8.25
CA PHE A 135 -13.81 27.21 8.17
C PHE A 135 -13.19 26.03 8.90
N LEU A 136 -13.75 25.63 10.04
CA LEU A 136 -13.31 24.43 10.76
C LEU A 136 -13.53 23.15 9.92
N MET A 137 -14.69 23.02 9.29
CA MET A 137 -15.02 21.89 8.42
C MET A 137 -14.15 21.85 7.16
N SER A 138 -13.85 23.02 6.57
CA SER A 138 -12.88 23.11 5.47
C SER A 138 -11.48 22.66 5.91
N GLY A 139 -11.04 23.00 7.13
CA GLY A 139 -9.79 22.50 7.71
C GLY A 139 -9.74 20.97 7.83
N ILE A 140 -10.84 20.36 8.23
CA ILE A 140 -10.99 18.89 8.25
C ILE A 140 -10.86 18.34 6.83
N GLY A 141 -11.48 18.95 5.83
CA GLY A 141 -11.36 18.57 4.43
C GLY A 141 -9.92 18.60 3.91
N VAL A 142 -9.17 19.64 4.27
CA VAL A 142 -7.73 19.75 3.94
C VAL A 142 -6.94 18.61 4.59
N ALA A 143 -7.20 18.30 5.86
CA ALA A 143 -6.54 17.21 6.58
C ALA A 143 -6.84 15.86 5.95
N PHE A 144 -8.10 15.58 5.60
CA PHE A 144 -8.47 14.37 4.87
C PHE A 144 -7.81 14.29 3.50
N GLY A 145 -7.84 15.35 2.71
CA GLY A 145 -7.22 15.38 1.39
C GLY A 145 -5.70 15.15 1.44
N TYR A 146 -5.05 15.61 2.51
CA TYR A 146 -3.62 15.40 2.75
C TYR A 146 -3.30 13.94 3.16
N THR A 147 -4.17 13.30 3.93
CA THR A 147 -3.94 11.94 4.48
C THR A 147 -4.26 10.83 3.48
N ILE A 148 -5.20 11.03 2.56
CA ILE A 148 -5.63 10.02 1.58
C ILE A 148 -4.46 9.48 0.73
N PRO A 149 -3.60 10.32 0.10
CA PRO A 149 -2.45 9.82 -0.67
C PRO A 149 -1.49 9.00 0.19
N GLU A 150 -1.31 9.37 1.46
CA GLU A 150 -0.44 8.66 2.39
C GLU A 150 -0.97 7.26 2.73
N PHE A 151 -2.28 7.15 2.90
CA PHE A 151 -2.95 5.87 3.15
C PHE A 151 -2.81 4.92 1.94
N TRP A 152 -2.95 5.47 0.73
CA TRP A 152 -2.76 4.74 -0.52
C TRP A 152 -1.31 4.23 -0.66
N LEU A 153 -0.31 5.10 -0.42
CA LEU A 153 1.09 4.72 -0.46
C LEU A 153 1.42 3.65 0.59
N GLY A 154 0.91 3.81 1.81
CA GLY A 154 1.06 2.81 2.88
C GLY A 154 0.44 1.45 2.51
N GLY A 155 -0.67 1.45 1.78
CA GLY A 155 -1.27 0.24 1.21
C GLY A 155 -0.36 -0.45 0.17
N ARG A 156 0.25 0.35 -0.71
CA ARG A 156 1.23 -0.15 -1.70
C ARG A 156 2.47 -0.73 -1.05
N VAL A 157 3.03 -0.05 -0.04
CA VAL A 157 4.18 -0.55 0.73
C VAL A 157 3.84 -1.91 1.35
N ARG A 158 2.72 -2.02 2.07
CA ARG A 158 2.28 -3.27 2.70
C ARG A 158 2.08 -4.39 1.68
N LYS A 159 1.45 -4.10 0.54
CA LYS A 159 1.25 -5.09 -0.53
C LYS A 159 2.59 -5.59 -1.09
N ARG A 160 3.55 -4.69 -1.32
CA ARG A 160 4.88 -5.05 -1.81
C ARG A 160 5.67 -5.86 -0.78
N GLN A 161 5.69 -5.43 0.47
CA GLN A 161 6.34 -6.16 1.57
C GLN A 161 5.75 -7.56 1.75
N HIS A 162 4.44 -7.69 1.66
CA HIS A 162 3.77 -8.99 1.73
C HIS A 162 4.13 -9.90 0.54
N ALA A 163 4.19 -9.35 -0.67
CA ALA A 163 4.62 -10.09 -1.85
C ALA A 163 6.08 -10.56 -1.73
N ILE A 164 6.99 -9.70 -1.22
CA ILE A 164 8.37 -10.08 -0.92
C ILE A 164 8.39 -11.22 0.13
N LEU A 165 7.64 -11.09 1.22
CA LEU A 165 7.58 -12.07 2.29
C LEU A 165 7.19 -13.47 1.78
N LEU A 166 6.23 -13.53 0.85
CA LEU A 166 5.79 -14.79 0.26
C LEU A 166 6.83 -15.42 -0.68
N GLN A 167 7.67 -14.61 -1.31
CA GLN A 167 8.71 -15.07 -2.24
C GLN A 167 10.00 -15.54 -1.56
N ILE A 168 10.27 -15.09 -0.33
CA ILE A 168 11.53 -15.41 0.37
C ILE A 168 11.80 -16.91 0.43
N PRO A 169 10.88 -17.79 0.86
CA PRO A 169 11.20 -19.20 0.98
C PRO A 169 11.56 -19.87 -0.35
N ASP A 170 10.85 -19.56 -1.41
CA ASP A 170 11.12 -20.14 -2.75
C ASP A 170 12.48 -19.65 -3.28
N ALA A 171 12.81 -18.38 -3.03
CA ALA A 171 14.11 -17.82 -3.36
C ALA A 171 15.24 -18.49 -2.57
N LEU A 172 15.04 -18.74 -1.26
CA LEU A 172 16.05 -19.40 -0.43
C LEU A 172 16.23 -20.87 -0.76
N ASP A 173 15.15 -21.58 -1.10
CA ASP A 173 15.23 -22.97 -1.54
C ASP A 173 16.06 -23.07 -2.84
N LEU A 174 15.80 -22.19 -3.81
CA LEU A 174 16.57 -22.16 -5.06
C LEU A 174 18.02 -21.73 -4.85
N LEU A 175 18.28 -20.74 -3.97
CA LEU A 175 19.63 -20.34 -3.58
C LEU A 175 20.37 -21.52 -2.94
N THR A 176 19.74 -22.20 -1.99
CA THR A 176 20.33 -23.33 -1.27
C THR A 176 20.70 -24.46 -2.22
N ILE A 177 19.83 -24.82 -3.15
CA ILE A 177 20.08 -25.87 -4.16
C ILE A 177 21.23 -25.44 -5.06
N SER A 178 21.23 -24.19 -5.54
CA SER A 178 22.27 -23.68 -6.44
C SER A 178 23.66 -23.63 -5.80
N VAL A 179 23.74 -23.18 -4.54
CA VAL A 179 25.01 -23.13 -3.80
C VAL A 179 25.50 -24.54 -3.44
N ARG A 180 24.59 -25.47 -3.10
CA ARG A 180 24.94 -26.89 -2.87
C ARG A 180 25.41 -27.58 -4.12
N ALA A 181 24.92 -27.17 -5.31
CA ALA A 181 25.41 -27.62 -6.59
C ALA A 181 26.78 -27.03 -6.98
N GLY A 182 27.39 -26.22 -6.11
CA GLY A 182 28.73 -25.65 -6.32
C GLY A 182 28.76 -24.25 -6.96
N LEU A 183 27.60 -23.62 -7.17
CA LEU A 183 27.60 -22.23 -7.64
C LEU A 183 28.03 -21.27 -6.54
N GLY A 184 28.84 -20.28 -6.89
CA GLY A 184 29.12 -19.15 -6.01
C GLY A 184 27.82 -18.34 -5.70
N PHE A 185 27.78 -17.64 -4.59
CA PHE A 185 26.59 -16.94 -4.09
C PHE A 185 25.99 -15.97 -5.15
N ASP A 186 26.83 -15.19 -5.84
CA ASP A 186 26.35 -14.25 -6.86
C ASP A 186 25.77 -14.96 -8.09
N ALA A 187 26.35 -16.08 -8.48
CA ALA A 187 25.82 -16.92 -9.54
C ALA A 187 24.50 -17.59 -9.16
N ALA A 188 24.37 -18.02 -7.90
CA ALA A 188 23.13 -18.56 -7.34
C ALA A 188 22.04 -17.48 -7.28
N LEU A 189 22.35 -16.25 -6.85
CA LEU A 189 21.42 -15.11 -6.93
C LEU A 189 20.99 -14.84 -8.38
N GLY A 190 21.93 -14.94 -9.34
CA GLY A 190 21.61 -14.84 -10.76
C GLY A 190 20.59 -15.87 -11.22
N LYS A 191 20.70 -17.11 -10.72
CA LYS A 191 19.71 -18.18 -11.00
C LYS A 191 18.35 -17.90 -10.40
N VAL A 192 18.29 -17.32 -9.21
CA VAL A 192 17.02 -16.86 -8.61
C VAL A 192 16.37 -15.77 -9.47
N VAL A 193 17.17 -14.80 -9.94
CA VAL A 193 16.70 -13.71 -10.80
C VAL A 193 16.21 -14.21 -12.17
N GLU A 194 16.79 -15.29 -12.67
CA GLU A 194 16.37 -15.93 -13.92
C GLU A 194 15.06 -16.70 -13.79
N LYS A 195 14.87 -17.41 -12.67
CA LYS A 195 13.78 -18.38 -12.49
C LYS A 195 12.55 -17.80 -11.82
N LEU A 196 12.71 -16.84 -10.93
CA LEU A 196 11.62 -16.23 -10.17
C LEU A 196 11.30 -14.84 -10.72
N HIS A 197 10.04 -14.42 -10.57
CA HIS A 197 9.56 -13.10 -10.99
C HIS A 197 8.82 -12.44 -9.81
N GLY A 198 9.09 -11.15 -9.60
CA GLY A 198 8.40 -10.37 -8.58
C GLY A 198 9.31 -9.40 -7.84
N PRO A 199 8.78 -8.71 -6.82
CA PRO A 199 9.46 -7.58 -6.18
C PRO A 199 10.75 -7.97 -5.45
N LEU A 200 10.86 -9.17 -4.90
CA LEU A 200 12.12 -9.66 -4.31
C LEU A 200 13.19 -9.87 -5.38
N THR A 201 12.79 -10.46 -6.49
CA THR A 201 13.70 -10.75 -7.61
C THR A 201 14.22 -9.46 -8.28
N GLU A 202 13.39 -8.42 -8.33
CA GLU A 202 13.79 -7.10 -8.79
C GLU A 202 14.88 -6.50 -7.91
N GLU A 203 14.75 -6.60 -6.58
CA GLU A 203 15.78 -6.14 -5.66
C GLU A 203 17.09 -6.94 -5.78
N PHE A 204 17.02 -8.25 -5.96
CA PHE A 204 18.22 -9.06 -6.20
C PHE A 204 18.89 -8.71 -7.53
N ARG A 205 18.10 -8.49 -8.58
CA ARG A 205 18.61 -8.05 -9.88
C ARG A 205 19.34 -6.72 -9.76
N ARG A 206 18.75 -5.77 -9.02
CA ARG A 206 19.34 -4.47 -8.77
C ARG A 206 20.65 -4.59 -8.00
N ALA A 207 20.68 -5.36 -6.91
CA ALA A 207 21.90 -5.59 -6.15
C ALA A 207 23.02 -6.22 -6.97
N LEU A 208 22.70 -7.23 -7.79
CA LEU A 208 23.68 -7.82 -8.72
C LEU A 208 24.21 -6.79 -9.74
N ALA A 209 23.37 -5.91 -10.25
CA ALA A 209 23.80 -4.83 -11.13
C ALA A 209 24.71 -3.84 -10.39
N GLU A 210 24.38 -3.45 -9.16
CA GLU A 210 25.21 -2.58 -8.33
C GLU A 210 26.59 -3.19 -8.05
N VAL A 211 26.65 -4.50 -7.75
CA VAL A 211 27.93 -5.23 -7.57
C VAL A 211 28.76 -5.29 -8.85
N ARG A 212 28.12 -5.50 -10.01
CA ARG A 212 28.83 -5.51 -11.31
C ARG A 212 29.46 -4.15 -11.66
N VAL A 213 28.91 -3.07 -11.15
CA VAL A 213 29.44 -1.69 -11.34
C VAL A 213 30.50 -1.36 -10.28
N GLY A 214 30.86 -2.31 -9.40
CA GLY A 214 31.97 -2.16 -8.44
C GLY A 214 31.55 -1.83 -7.02
N LYS A 215 30.23 -1.82 -6.69
CA LYS A 215 29.81 -1.68 -5.31
C LYS A 215 30.12 -2.91 -4.49
N ALA A 216 30.59 -2.72 -3.24
CA ALA A 216 30.83 -3.85 -2.36
C ALA A 216 29.54 -4.68 -2.17
N ARG A 217 29.64 -6.01 -2.28
CA ARG A 217 28.49 -6.93 -2.14
C ARG A 217 27.71 -6.68 -0.85
N ARG A 218 28.45 -6.52 0.27
CA ARG A 218 27.88 -6.23 1.58
C ARG A 218 26.97 -4.99 1.57
N ASP A 219 27.40 -3.93 0.89
CA ASP A 219 26.65 -2.67 0.85
C ASP A 219 25.45 -2.78 -0.09
N ALA A 220 25.60 -3.47 -1.22
CA ALA A 220 24.47 -3.76 -2.11
C ALA A 220 23.37 -4.60 -1.42
N LEU A 221 23.77 -5.58 -0.60
CA LEU A 221 22.83 -6.38 0.20
C LEU A 221 22.17 -5.56 1.31
N ARG A 222 22.91 -4.68 1.99
CA ARG A 222 22.34 -3.76 3.00
C ARG A 222 21.30 -2.83 2.41
N ASP A 223 21.52 -2.36 1.19
CA ASP A 223 20.56 -1.49 0.52
C ASP A 223 19.25 -2.22 0.20
N ILE A 224 19.28 -3.53 -0.08
CA ILE A 224 18.03 -4.31 -0.21
C ILE A 224 17.22 -4.20 1.10
N VAL A 225 17.88 -4.38 2.25
CA VAL A 225 17.23 -4.26 3.56
C VAL A 225 16.61 -2.89 3.75
N ALA A 226 17.36 -1.83 3.43
CA ALA A 226 16.89 -0.44 3.55
C ALA A 226 15.69 -0.14 2.61
N ARG A 227 15.66 -0.75 1.41
CA ARG A 227 14.59 -0.55 0.41
C ARG A 227 13.36 -1.43 0.62
N THR A 228 13.43 -2.47 1.44
CA THR A 228 12.32 -3.43 1.62
C THR A 228 11.74 -3.41 3.02
N GLU A 229 12.55 -3.30 4.05
CA GLU A 229 12.19 -3.36 5.47
C GLU A 229 11.32 -4.58 5.82
N VAL A 230 11.63 -5.74 5.24
CA VAL A 230 10.95 -7.01 5.53
C VAL A 230 11.76 -7.81 6.53
N PRO A 231 11.27 -8.05 7.77
CA PRO A 231 12.10 -8.63 8.85
C PRO A 231 12.76 -9.97 8.49
N PRO A 232 12.08 -10.98 7.88
CA PRO A 232 12.75 -12.21 7.50
C PRO A 232 13.88 -12.02 6.47
N LEU A 233 13.71 -11.08 5.52
CA LEU A 233 14.75 -10.76 4.55
C LEU A 233 15.93 -10.06 5.21
N THR A 234 15.65 -9.16 6.16
CA THR A 234 16.68 -8.48 6.97
C THR A 234 17.53 -9.48 7.74
N ASN A 235 16.90 -10.43 8.41
CA ASN A 235 17.59 -11.49 9.17
C ASN A 235 18.45 -12.36 8.25
N PHE A 236 17.90 -12.76 7.12
CA PHE A 236 18.60 -13.55 6.12
C PHE A 236 19.84 -12.83 5.59
N ILE A 237 19.69 -11.59 5.12
CA ILE A 237 20.81 -10.79 4.60
C ILE A 237 21.87 -10.55 5.69
N GLY A 238 21.43 -10.26 6.91
CA GLY A 238 22.32 -10.12 8.05
C GLY A 238 23.15 -11.37 8.32
N ALA A 239 22.53 -12.55 8.28
CA ALA A 239 23.20 -13.83 8.44
C ALA A 239 24.23 -14.10 7.33
N ILE A 240 23.92 -13.76 6.08
CA ILE A 240 24.86 -13.89 4.95
C ILE A 240 26.07 -12.95 5.14
N ILE A 241 25.83 -11.69 5.48
CA ILE A 241 26.91 -10.72 5.71
C ILE A 241 27.83 -11.17 6.87
N GLN A 242 27.26 -11.68 7.95
CA GLN A 242 28.03 -12.22 9.08
C GLN A 242 28.83 -13.46 8.69
N ALA A 243 28.23 -14.39 7.95
CA ALA A 243 28.91 -15.59 7.47
C ALA A 243 30.09 -15.24 6.56
N GLU A 244 29.95 -14.26 5.68
CA GLU A 244 31.04 -13.78 4.83
C GLU A 244 32.20 -13.17 5.65
N GLN A 245 31.89 -12.41 6.70
CA GLN A 245 32.87 -11.79 7.59
C GLN A 245 33.64 -12.82 8.44
N LEU A 246 32.95 -13.86 8.88
CA LEU A 246 33.50 -14.91 9.73
C LEU A 246 34.14 -16.06 8.94
N GLY A 247 34.07 -16.04 7.60
CA GLY A 247 34.57 -17.11 6.74
C GLY A 247 33.75 -18.40 6.85
N VAL A 248 32.53 -18.34 7.38
CA VAL A 248 31.61 -19.49 7.49
C VAL A 248 31.04 -19.83 6.14
N SER A 249 30.84 -21.13 5.86
CA SER A 249 30.21 -21.58 4.63
C SER A 249 28.81 -21.02 4.48
N ILE A 250 28.59 -20.22 3.42
CA ILE A 250 27.26 -19.65 3.05
C ILE A 250 26.24 -20.77 2.85
N SER A 251 26.65 -21.93 2.32
CA SER A 251 25.77 -23.10 2.12
C SER A 251 25.12 -23.56 3.43
N LYS A 252 25.88 -23.60 4.53
CA LYS A 252 25.36 -23.98 5.85
C LYS A 252 24.36 -22.95 6.39
N VAL A 253 24.66 -21.66 6.22
CA VAL A 253 23.76 -20.58 6.65
C VAL A 253 22.45 -20.63 5.85
N LEU A 254 22.51 -20.80 4.53
CA LEU A 254 21.34 -20.94 3.66
C LEU A 254 20.46 -22.12 4.08
N GLN A 255 21.07 -23.26 4.39
CA GLN A 255 20.33 -24.45 4.83
C GLN A 255 19.57 -24.17 6.14
N VAL A 256 20.23 -23.58 7.14
CA VAL A 256 19.59 -23.23 8.43
C VAL A 256 18.46 -22.24 8.23
N GLN A 257 18.67 -21.22 7.42
CA GLN A 257 17.65 -20.19 7.15
C GLN A 257 16.44 -20.74 6.37
N SER A 258 16.67 -21.63 5.37
CA SER A 258 15.59 -22.29 4.64
C SER A 258 14.74 -23.16 5.57
N GLU A 259 15.37 -23.97 6.43
CA GLU A 259 14.66 -24.81 7.41
C GLU A 259 13.87 -23.96 8.41
N GLN A 260 14.45 -22.89 8.93
CA GLN A 260 13.78 -21.97 9.85
C GLN A 260 12.51 -21.39 9.22
N LEU A 261 12.56 -20.93 7.95
CA LEU A 261 11.40 -20.39 7.28
C LEU A 261 10.29 -21.42 6.98
N ARG A 262 10.67 -22.69 6.76
CA ARG A 262 9.69 -23.77 6.62
C ARG A 262 8.96 -24.01 7.95
N ILE A 263 9.69 -23.99 9.07
CA ILE A 263 9.10 -24.11 10.41
C ILE A 263 8.16 -22.92 10.67
N GLU A 264 8.59 -21.71 10.40
CA GLU A 264 7.75 -20.50 10.56
C GLU A 264 6.47 -20.55 9.70
N ARG A 265 6.57 -21.00 8.44
CA ARG A 265 5.38 -21.19 7.59
C ARG A 265 4.38 -22.16 8.22
N ARG A 266 4.88 -23.28 8.72
CA ARG A 266 4.05 -24.29 9.39
C ARG A 266 3.40 -23.72 10.65
N GLN A 267 4.16 -23.05 11.49
CA GLN A 267 3.64 -22.41 12.71
C GLN A 267 2.55 -21.37 12.40
N ARG A 268 2.75 -20.53 11.38
CA ARG A 268 1.72 -19.56 10.95
C ARG A 268 0.44 -20.26 10.47
N ALA A 269 0.55 -21.36 9.76
CA ALA A 269 -0.62 -22.15 9.33
C ALA A 269 -1.34 -22.76 10.53
N GLU A 270 -0.60 -23.32 11.50
CA GLU A 270 -1.13 -23.88 12.74
C GLU A 270 -1.80 -22.79 13.60
N GLU A 271 -1.19 -21.60 13.72
CA GLU A 271 -1.80 -20.45 14.41
C GLU A 271 -3.11 -19.99 13.76
N GLN A 272 -3.17 -19.96 12.43
CA GLN A 272 -4.40 -19.61 11.72
C GLN A 272 -5.50 -20.65 11.94
N ALA A 273 -5.14 -21.92 11.92
CA ALA A 273 -6.05 -23.01 12.20
C ALA A 273 -6.57 -22.97 13.66
N ALA A 274 -5.69 -22.67 14.63
CA ALA A 274 -6.05 -22.52 16.04
C ALA A 274 -6.99 -21.33 16.32
N LYS A 275 -6.97 -20.30 15.48
CA LYS A 275 -7.88 -19.15 15.59
C LYS A 275 -9.28 -19.43 15.04
N ALA A 276 -9.48 -20.50 14.24
CA ALA A 276 -10.75 -20.82 13.62
C ALA A 276 -11.85 -21.13 14.66
N PRO A 277 -11.63 -22.00 15.69
CA PRO A 277 -12.63 -22.27 16.72
C PRO A 277 -13.05 -21.01 17.50
N ILE A 278 -12.09 -20.12 17.80
CA ILE A 278 -12.36 -18.88 18.52
C ILE A 278 -13.26 -17.94 17.68
N LYS A 279 -13.04 -17.89 16.36
CA LYS A 279 -13.90 -17.11 15.47
C LYS A 279 -15.31 -17.69 15.34
N MET A 280 -15.49 -19.01 15.51
CA MET A 280 -16.80 -19.64 15.52
C MET A 280 -17.55 -19.41 16.82
N LEU A 281 -16.84 -19.18 17.94
CA LEU A 281 -17.46 -18.90 19.24
C LEU A 281 -18.23 -17.58 19.23
N PHE A 282 -17.74 -16.57 18.50
CA PHE A 282 -18.35 -15.23 18.48
C PHE A 282 -19.79 -15.22 17.92
N PRO A 283 -20.09 -15.81 16.74
CA PRO A 283 -21.47 -15.94 16.28
C PRO A 283 -22.33 -16.86 17.17
N LEU A 284 -21.74 -17.92 17.71
CA LEU A 284 -22.43 -18.85 18.60
C LEU A 284 -22.94 -18.13 19.87
N VAL A 285 -22.05 -17.39 20.55
CA VAL A 285 -22.43 -16.60 21.73
C VAL A 285 -23.41 -15.49 21.36
N GLY A 286 -23.19 -14.81 20.23
CA GLY A 286 -24.04 -13.74 19.74
C GLY A 286 -25.48 -14.16 19.38
N CYS A 287 -25.70 -15.43 19.02
CA CYS A 287 -27.03 -15.98 18.75
C CYS A 287 -27.67 -16.63 19.97
N ILE A 288 -26.89 -17.47 20.69
CA ILE A 288 -27.43 -18.24 21.83
C ILE A 288 -27.72 -17.36 23.03
N PHE A 289 -26.85 -16.40 23.33
CA PHE A 289 -27.01 -15.55 24.51
C PHE A 289 -28.29 -14.68 24.46
N PRO A 290 -28.61 -13.94 23.38
CA PRO A 290 -29.87 -13.21 23.29
C PRO A 290 -31.10 -14.10 23.29
N SER A 291 -31.07 -15.26 22.65
CA SER A 291 -32.21 -16.17 22.61
C SER A 291 -32.52 -16.75 23.98
N LEU A 292 -31.49 -17.09 24.75
CA LEU A 292 -31.62 -17.59 26.12
C LEU A 292 -32.18 -16.50 27.06
N PHE A 293 -31.77 -15.25 26.90
CA PHE A 293 -32.32 -14.10 27.61
C PHE A 293 -33.80 -13.89 27.32
N ILE A 294 -34.21 -13.97 26.05
CA ILE A 294 -35.62 -13.82 25.67
C ILE A 294 -36.48 -14.93 26.31
N VAL A 295 -36.00 -16.16 26.31
CA VAL A 295 -36.73 -17.32 26.87
C VAL A 295 -36.87 -17.18 28.41
N ILE A 296 -35.82 -16.76 29.10
CA ILE A 296 -35.82 -16.65 30.56
C ILE A 296 -36.54 -15.38 31.07
N LEU A 297 -36.23 -14.22 30.46
CA LEU A 297 -36.81 -12.95 30.89
C LEU A 297 -38.19 -12.65 30.31
N GLY A 298 -38.55 -13.27 29.18
CA GLY A 298 -39.84 -13.06 28.52
C GLY A 298 -41.02 -13.30 29.43
N PRO A 299 -41.14 -14.46 30.09
CA PRO A 299 -42.22 -14.71 31.05
C PRO A 299 -42.25 -13.74 32.26
N ALA A 300 -41.07 -13.37 32.78
CA ALA A 300 -40.94 -12.44 33.88
C ALA A 300 -41.41 -11.02 33.51
N ILE A 301 -41.04 -10.54 32.33
CA ILE A 301 -41.48 -9.23 31.82
C ILE A 301 -42.98 -9.20 31.59
N ILE A 302 -43.59 -10.28 31.04
CA ILE A 302 -45.00 -10.40 30.81
C ILE A 302 -45.77 -10.35 32.15
N LEU A 303 -45.31 -11.05 33.17
CA LEU A 303 -45.92 -11.05 34.52
C LEU A 303 -45.83 -9.65 35.17
N ILE A 304 -44.71 -8.96 35.02
CA ILE A 304 -44.55 -7.59 35.52
C ILE A 304 -45.52 -6.62 34.83
N ILE A 305 -45.66 -6.72 33.52
CA ILE A 305 -46.56 -5.85 32.74
C ILE A 305 -48.02 -6.10 33.13
N ILE A 306 -48.43 -7.36 33.30
CA ILE A 306 -49.80 -7.71 33.70
C ILE A 306 -50.11 -7.19 35.11
N ASN A 307 -49.15 -7.28 36.04
CA ASN A 307 -49.34 -6.81 37.42
C ASN A 307 -49.27 -5.27 37.58
N LEU A 308 -48.60 -4.58 36.66
CA LEU A 308 -48.49 -3.11 36.65
C LEU A 308 -49.62 -2.40 35.92
N THR A 309 -50.35 -3.10 35.03
CA THR A 309 -51.56 -2.51 34.41
C THR A 309 -52.73 -2.61 35.40
N PRO A 310 -53.19 -1.50 36.00
CA PRO A 310 -54.36 -1.55 36.82
C PRO A 310 -55.55 -1.98 36.00
N HIS A 311 -56.30 -2.97 36.48
CA HIS A 311 -57.59 -3.37 35.89
C HIS A 311 -58.53 -2.15 35.88
N THR A 312 -58.49 -1.33 34.84
CA THR A 312 -59.57 -0.39 34.51
C THR A 312 -60.60 -1.19 33.72
N GLY A 313 -61.41 -1.94 34.42
CA GLY A 313 -62.50 -2.71 33.85
C GLY A 313 -63.54 -2.98 34.90
N GLY A 314 -64.45 -2.02 35.09
CA GLY A 314 -65.69 -2.14 35.80
C GLY A 314 -66.75 -1.32 35.08
#